data_73b8aae671dd84364b8b1d9fab8e23e7
#
_entry.id   73b8aae671dd84364b8b1d9fab8e23e7
#
_cell.length_a   1.000
_cell.length_b   1.000
_cell.length_c   1.000
_cell.angle_alpha   90.00
_cell.angle_beta   90.00
_cell.angle_gamma   90.00
#
_symmetry.space_group_name_H-M   'P 1'
#
loop_
_entity.id
_entity.type
_entity.pdbx_description
1 polymer ?
#
loop_
_entity_poly.entity_id
_entity_poly.type
_entity_poly.pdbx_seq_one_letter_code
_entity_poly.pdbx_strand_id
1 'polypeptide(L)'
;MPEAIGWAGLTVGAAQPVSVSPRRTMTKTARVYKIEMLIRNRGHVSFQALLDELEVSPATLKRDLDYLKDQLGAPIEYDRFLNGYRFGEEYRGQKHELPGLWFSERELYSLLMAHQLLSELDSQGVISRHLQPLLDRIHQMLGTGEAEAKALLKRVKIIGSAKRPVSSRFFELIGEALLKRKRLHMRYLTRGRGEVGERDVSPQRLVHYRNTWYVDAWCHTRERLLRFALDAIETAEALETKAKEIPLKQVQAEMDGGYGIYAGGKRQWATLAFEPQAAQWVSKEEWHPEQQSKWLAEGVYELTIPYTEETEILMDILRHGDQVRVVAPEALVKAVRSRLIAAASRY
;
A
#
# COMPACT_ATOMS: atom_id res chain seq x y z
N MET A 1 63.43 46.16 6.04
CA MET A 1 63.47 45.95 4.58
C MET A 1 62.61 44.75 4.28
N PRO A 2 61.37 44.88 3.79
CA PRO A 2 60.71 43.81 3.09
C PRO A 2 60.50 44.23 1.63
N GLU A 3 60.76 43.30 0.74
CA GLU A 3 60.63 43.41 -0.70
C GLU A 3 59.19 43.47 -1.18
N ALA A 4 58.94 44.26 -2.20
CA ALA A 4 57.66 44.41 -2.88
C ALA A 4 57.43 43.24 -3.87
N ILE A 5 56.28 42.58 -3.76
CA ILE A 5 55.82 41.61 -4.75
C ILE A 5 54.77 42.28 -5.64
N GLY A 6 55.03 42.30 -6.94
CA GLY A 6 54.28 42.97 -7.95
C GLY A 6 52.91 42.32 -8.27
N TRP A 7 51.93 43.15 -8.55
CA TRP A 7 50.64 42.80 -9.07
C TRP A 7 50.71 42.56 -10.60
N ALA A 8 50.56 41.30 -11.03
CA ALA A 8 50.33 40.95 -12.43
C ALA A 8 48.82 40.98 -12.72
N GLY A 9 48.44 41.71 -13.77
CA GLY A 9 47.06 41.95 -14.13
C GLY A 9 46.32 40.67 -14.56
N LEU A 10 45.11 40.53 -14.01
CA LEU A 10 44.10 39.56 -14.49
C LEU A 10 43.28 40.24 -15.59
N THR A 11 43.46 39.76 -16.81
CA THR A 11 42.60 40.05 -17.98
C THR A 11 41.25 39.45 -17.77
N VAL A 12 40.20 40.25 -17.81
CA VAL A 12 38.80 39.81 -17.80
C VAL A 12 38.51 39.07 -19.11
N GLY A 13 38.39 37.74 -19.00
CA GLY A 13 37.95 36.91 -20.10
C GLY A 13 36.46 37.12 -20.36
N ALA A 14 36.13 37.45 -21.63
CA ALA A 14 34.75 37.60 -22.09
C ALA A 14 33.92 36.34 -21.79
N ALA A 15 32.79 36.54 -21.10
CA ALA A 15 31.83 35.48 -20.85
C ALA A 15 31.28 34.93 -22.19
N GLN A 16 31.48 33.65 -22.45
CA GLN A 16 30.84 32.97 -23.55
C GLN A 16 29.33 32.86 -23.28
N PRO A 17 28.46 33.03 -24.31
CA PRO A 17 27.04 32.88 -24.13
C PRO A 17 26.71 31.42 -23.73
N VAL A 18 26.00 31.25 -22.63
CA VAL A 18 25.46 29.99 -22.17
C VAL A 18 24.59 29.40 -23.29
N SER A 19 24.98 28.28 -23.84
CA SER A 19 24.19 27.55 -24.83
C SER A 19 22.88 27.12 -24.19
N VAL A 20 21.78 27.73 -24.59
CA VAL A 20 20.42 27.29 -24.23
C VAL A 20 20.25 25.90 -24.82
N SER A 21 20.15 24.89 -23.95
CA SER A 21 19.83 23.53 -24.34
C SER A 21 18.58 23.51 -25.24
N PRO A 22 18.54 22.72 -26.31
CA PRO A 22 17.38 22.66 -27.19
C PRO A 22 16.14 22.26 -26.34
N ARG A 23 15.09 23.09 -26.40
CA ARG A 23 13.80 22.82 -25.78
C ARG A 23 13.37 21.42 -26.20
N ARG A 24 13.20 20.52 -25.23
CA ARG A 24 12.70 19.16 -25.48
C ARG A 24 11.30 19.30 -26.09
N THR A 25 11.16 19.12 -27.37
CA THR A 25 9.86 19.09 -28.04
C THR A 25 9.05 17.93 -27.46
N MET A 26 7.85 18.22 -26.97
CA MET A 26 6.95 17.20 -26.45
C MET A 26 6.64 16.17 -27.56
N THR A 27 6.69 14.89 -27.22
CA THR A 27 6.27 13.83 -28.14
C THR A 27 4.77 13.96 -28.45
N LYS A 28 4.30 13.43 -29.58
CA LYS A 28 2.87 13.44 -29.97
C LYS A 28 1.98 12.91 -28.83
N THR A 29 2.39 11.82 -28.25
CA THR A 29 1.79 11.13 -27.12
C THR A 29 1.61 12.02 -25.89
N ALA A 30 2.69 12.69 -25.47
CA ALA A 30 2.64 13.60 -24.33
C ALA A 30 1.71 14.80 -24.58
N ARG A 31 1.64 15.29 -25.84
CA ARG A 31 0.74 16.39 -26.20
C ARG A 31 -0.73 15.96 -26.14
N VAL A 32 -1.06 14.81 -26.71
CA VAL A 32 -2.41 14.23 -26.72
C VAL A 32 -2.93 14.08 -25.29
N TYR A 33 -2.11 13.52 -24.40
CA TYR A 33 -2.43 13.41 -22.98
C TYR A 33 -2.64 14.78 -22.31
N LYS A 34 -1.76 15.76 -22.60
CA LYS A 34 -1.85 17.11 -22.01
C LYS A 34 -3.12 17.83 -22.48
N ILE A 35 -3.54 17.66 -23.75
CA ILE A 35 -4.80 18.21 -24.30
C ILE A 35 -5.98 17.67 -23.48
N GLU A 36 -6.07 16.36 -23.33
CA GLU A 36 -7.14 15.74 -22.58
C GLU A 36 -7.20 16.22 -21.13
N MET A 37 -6.06 16.20 -20.45
CA MET A 37 -5.97 16.64 -19.06
C MET A 37 -6.43 18.10 -18.89
N LEU A 38 -6.04 18.98 -19.81
CA LEU A 38 -6.45 20.38 -19.79
C LEU A 38 -7.96 20.55 -19.97
N ILE A 39 -8.56 19.84 -20.94
CA ILE A 39 -10.01 19.88 -21.19
C ILE A 39 -10.77 19.32 -19.96
N ARG A 40 -10.29 18.21 -19.40
CA ARG A 40 -10.90 17.56 -18.22
C ARG A 40 -10.89 18.46 -16.99
N ASN A 41 -9.73 19.05 -16.69
CA ASN A 41 -9.55 19.85 -15.47
C ASN A 41 -10.22 21.22 -15.54
N ARG A 42 -10.27 21.84 -16.72
CA ARG A 42 -10.82 23.19 -16.91
C ARG A 42 -12.28 23.16 -17.39
N GLY A 43 -12.82 21.99 -17.74
CA GLY A 43 -14.15 21.82 -18.32
C GLY A 43 -14.23 22.23 -19.79
N HIS A 44 -13.55 23.29 -20.20
CA HIS A 44 -13.33 23.70 -21.57
C HIS A 44 -11.99 24.42 -21.71
N VAL A 45 -11.39 24.39 -22.93
CA VAL A 45 -10.10 25.07 -23.21
C VAL A 45 -10.14 25.64 -24.61
N SER A 46 -9.77 26.91 -24.75
CA SER A 46 -9.70 27.57 -26.06
C SER A 46 -8.54 27.02 -26.91
N PHE A 47 -8.65 27.14 -28.24
CA PHE A 47 -7.59 26.75 -29.15
C PHE A 47 -6.28 27.48 -28.85
N GLN A 48 -6.36 28.79 -28.53
CA GLN A 48 -5.18 29.59 -28.18
C GLN A 48 -4.55 29.11 -26.89
N ALA A 49 -5.32 28.83 -25.85
CA ALA A 49 -4.80 28.32 -24.58
C ALA A 49 -4.09 26.97 -24.77
N LEU A 50 -4.60 26.09 -25.65
CA LEU A 50 -3.92 24.85 -26.01
C LEU A 50 -2.59 25.09 -26.73
N LEU A 51 -2.53 26.06 -27.64
CA LEU A 51 -1.28 26.43 -28.34
C LEU A 51 -0.22 26.90 -27.34
N ASP A 52 -0.62 27.79 -26.44
CA ASP A 52 0.28 28.38 -25.44
C ASP A 52 0.81 27.32 -24.46
N GLU A 53 -0.06 26.42 -24.01
CA GLU A 53 0.31 25.36 -23.05
C GLU A 53 1.16 24.23 -23.66
N LEU A 54 0.96 23.96 -24.95
CA LEU A 54 1.67 22.88 -25.66
C LEU A 54 2.91 23.38 -26.42
N GLU A 55 3.04 24.68 -26.59
CA GLU A 55 4.12 25.32 -27.35
C GLU A 55 4.29 24.73 -28.77
N VAL A 56 3.19 24.50 -29.49
CA VAL A 56 3.17 23.88 -30.82
C VAL A 56 2.56 24.79 -31.89
N SER A 57 2.76 24.46 -33.16
CA SER A 57 2.11 25.16 -34.26
C SER A 57 0.60 24.84 -34.33
N PRO A 58 -0.23 25.78 -34.89
CA PRO A 58 -1.66 25.53 -35.10
C PRO A 58 -1.95 24.25 -35.89
N ALA A 59 -1.09 23.97 -36.91
CA ALA A 59 -1.23 22.76 -37.73
C ALA A 59 -0.96 21.48 -36.93
N THR A 60 -0.01 21.52 -35.99
CA THR A 60 0.30 20.39 -35.10
C THR A 60 -0.85 20.14 -34.12
N LEU A 61 -1.36 21.19 -33.48
CA LEU A 61 -2.49 21.08 -32.56
C LEU A 61 -3.74 20.53 -33.25
N LYS A 62 -4.04 21.02 -34.46
CA LYS A 62 -5.19 20.51 -35.22
C LYS A 62 -5.06 19.02 -35.52
N ARG A 63 -3.89 18.54 -35.96
CA ARG A 63 -3.66 17.10 -36.17
C ARG A 63 -3.77 16.28 -34.90
N ASP A 64 -3.31 16.82 -33.78
CA ASP A 64 -3.42 16.12 -32.48
C ASP A 64 -4.87 16.05 -32.00
N LEU A 65 -5.69 17.09 -32.20
CA LEU A 65 -7.13 17.10 -31.93
C LEU A 65 -7.91 16.14 -32.86
N ASP A 66 -7.61 16.17 -34.17
CA ASP A 66 -8.19 15.23 -35.13
C ASP A 66 -7.83 13.78 -34.76
N TYR A 67 -6.59 13.55 -34.38
CA TYR A 67 -6.15 12.23 -33.92
C TYR A 67 -6.91 11.76 -32.65
N LEU A 68 -7.11 12.67 -31.69
CA LEU A 68 -7.93 12.38 -30.50
C LEU A 68 -9.35 12.00 -30.87
N LYS A 69 -9.98 12.72 -31.80
CA LYS A 69 -11.37 12.48 -32.22
C LYS A 69 -11.51 11.24 -33.08
N ASP A 70 -10.72 11.17 -34.17
CA ASP A 70 -10.95 10.22 -35.24
C ASP A 70 -10.29 8.86 -34.99
N GLN A 71 -9.14 8.84 -34.31
CA GLN A 71 -8.40 7.61 -34.07
C GLN A 71 -8.61 7.05 -32.67
N LEU A 72 -8.74 7.93 -31.67
CA LEU A 72 -8.93 7.53 -30.29
C LEU A 72 -10.41 7.59 -29.82
N GLY A 73 -11.31 8.10 -30.69
CA GLY A 73 -12.73 8.19 -30.37
C GLY A 73 -13.04 9.13 -29.20
N ALA A 74 -12.14 10.09 -28.92
CA ALA A 74 -12.36 11.04 -27.84
C ALA A 74 -13.55 11.95 -28.16
N PRO A 75 -14.57 12.05 -27.30
CA PRO A 75 -15.77 12.83 -27.55
C PRO A 75 -15.54 14.32 -27.31
N ILE A 76 -14.54 14.85 -27.97
CA ILE A 76 -14.18 16.26 -27.88
C ILE A 76 -14.96 17.04 -28.91
N GLU A 77 -15.75 18.02 -28.45
CA GLU A 77 -16.53 18.92 -29.27
C GLU A 77 -15.98 20.35 -29.17
N TYR A 78 -16.16 21.10 -30.25
CA TYR A 78 -15.91 22.55 -30.23
C TYR A 78 -17.20 23.30 -29.88
N ASP A 79 -17.18 23.93 -28.74
CA ASP A 79 -18.31 24.78 -28.29
C ASP A 79 -18.10 26.21 -28.77
N ARG A 80 -19.00 26.67 -29.65
CA ARG A 80 -18.93 28.03 -30.23
C ARG A 80 -19.21 29.12 -29.21
N PHE A 81 -20.05 28.82 -28.20
CA PHE A 81 -20.42 29.81 -27.18
C PHE A 81 -19.28 30.03 -26.19
N LEU A 82 -18.58 28.97 -25.84
CA LEU A 82 -17.42 29.02 -24.95
C LEU A 82 -16.11 29.28 -25.69
N ASN A 83 -16.15 29.33 -27.04
CA ASN A 83 -14.97 29.45 -27.91
C ASN A 83 -13.85 28.48 -27.52
N GLY A 84 -14.20 27.20 -27.28
CA GLY A 84 -13.24 26.22 -26.80
C GLY A 84 -13.68 24.77 -27.02
N TYR A 85 -12.72 23.88 -26.80
CA TYR A 85 -12.96 22.44 -26.82
C TYR A 85 -13.41 21.94 -25.45
N ARG A 86 -14.43 21.08 -25.43
CA ARG A 86 -14.96 20.42 -24.23
C ARG A 86 -15.31 18.98 -24.55
N PHE A 87 -15.55 18.18 -23.53
CA PHE A 87 -16.16 16.86 -23.72
C PHE A 87 -17.68 17.01 -23.92
N GLY A 88 -18.26 16.24 -24.84
CA GLY A 88 -19.69 16.23 -25.14
C GLY A 88 -20.56 15.88 -23.94
N GLU A 89 -21.80 16.37 -23.91
CA GLU A 89 -22.72 16.21 -22.76
C GLU A 89 -23.13 14.76 -22.49
N GLU A 90 -23.25 13.94 -23.53
CA GLU A 90 -23.57 12.52 -23.42
C GLU A 90 -22.56 11.73 -22.60
N TYR A 91 -21.42 12.31 -22.34
CA TYR A 91 -20.30 11.70 -21.62
C TYR A 91 -20.09 12.24 -20.20
N ARG A 92 -20.97 13.15 -19.74
CA ARG A 92 -20.98 13.58 -18.33
C ARG A 92 -21.46 12.46 -17.44
N GLY A 93 -20.54 11.60 -17.02
CA GLY A 93 -20.82 10.49 -16.10
C GLY A 93 -20.37 9.11 -16.57
N GLN A 94 -20.10 8.92 -17.86
CA GLN A 94 -19.37 7.72 -18.31
C GLN A 94 -17.87 7.95 -18.15
N LYS A 95 -17.21 7.01 -17.48
CA LYS A 95 -15.75 7.02 -17.39
C LYS A 95 -15.20 6.74 -18.78
N HIS A 96 -14.82 7.80 -19.53
CA HIS A 96 -13.97 7.62 -20.68
C HIS A 96 -12.61 7.19 -20.23
N GLU A 97 -12.36 5.92 -20.44
CA GLU A 97 -11.03 5.40 -20.38
C GLU A 97 -10.36 5.74 -21.71
N LEU A 98 -9.70 6.89 -21.76
CA LEU A 98 -8.75 7.10 -22.83
C LEU A 98 -7.73 5.97 -22.79
N PRO A 99 -7.41 5.35 -23.93
CA PRO A 99 -6.20 4.55 -24.06
C PRO A 99 -5.02 5.52 -23.97
N GLY A 100 -4.48 5.71 -22.77
CA GLY A 100 -3.44 6.73 -22.58
C GLY A 100 -2.97 6.92 -21.17
N LEU A 101 -3.03 5.91 -20.31
CA LEU A 101 -2.05 5.82 -19.23
C LEU A 101 -0.74 5.39 -19.88
N TRP A 102 0.14 6.35 -20.12
CA TRP A 102 1.43 6.10 -20.74
C TRP A 102 2.42 5.70 -19.65
N PHE A 103 2.67 4.41 -19.59
CA PHE A 103 3.72 3.87 -18.75
C PHE A 103 4.97 3.63 -19.60
N SER A 104 6.12 3.94 -19.07
CA SER A 104 7.37 3.38 -19.55
C SER A 104 7.35 1.86 -19.34
N GLU A 105 8.12 1.10 -20.12
CA GLU A 105 8.26 -0.35 -19.89
C GLU A 105 8.60 -0.69 -18.44
N ARG A 106 9.45 0.11 -17.80
CA ARG A 106 9.84 -0.06 -16.39
C ARG A 106 8.67 0.12 -15.44
N GLU A 107 7.77 1.08 -15.69
CA GLU A 107 6.55 1.29 -14.89
C GLU A 107 5.55 0.16 -15.09
N LEU A 108 5.39 -0.33 -16.33
CA LEU A 108 4.56 -1.49 -16.62
C LEU A 108 5.06 -2.74 -15.90
N TYR A 109 6.36 -3.02 -15.93
CA TYR A 109 6.95 -4.11 -15.17
C TYR A 109 6.73 -3.95 -13.67
N SER A 110 6.87 -2.74 -13.14
CA SER A 110 6.62 -2.46 -11.72
C SER A 110 5.16 -2.73 -11.34
N LEU A 111 4.20 -2.36 -12.20
CA LEU A 111 2.77 -2.64 -11.98
C LEU A 111 2.47 -4.14 -12.02
N LEU A 112 3.06 -4.88 -12.98
CA LEU A 112 2.91 -6.34 -13.04
C LEU A 112 3.50 -7.02 -11.80
N MET A 113 4.65 -6.56 -11.32
CA MET A 113 5.25 -7.05 -10.08
C MET A 113 4.39 -6.73 -8.86
N ALA A 114 3.86 -5.51 -8.76
CA ALA A 114 2.94 -5.13 -7.70
C ALA A 114 1.66 -6.00 -7.72
N HIS A 115 1.12 -6.28 -8.92
CA HIS A 115 0.00 -7.20 -9.05
C HIS A 115 0.34 -8.61 -8.57
N GLN A 116 1.51 -9.14 -8.92
CA GLN A 116 1.96 -10.47 -8.45
C GLN A 116 2.02 -10.52 -6.92
N LEU A 117 2.55 -9.46 -6.27
CA LEU A 117 2.57 -9.32 -4.81
C LEU A 117 1.15 -9.27 -4.23
N LEU A 118 0.27 -8.45 -4.82
CA LEU A 118 -1.13 -8.34 -4.39
C LEU A 118 -1.89 -9.66 -4.54
N SER A 119 -1.65 -10.41 -5.62
CA SER A 119 -2.28 -11.71 -5.84
C SER A 119 -1.90 -12.74 -4.76
N GLU A 120 -0.70 -12.63 -4.19
CA GLU A 120 -0.29 -13.49 -3.08
C GLU A 120 -0.97 -13.10 -1.74
N LEU A 121 -1.32 -11.84 -1.55
CA LEU A 121 -2.09 -11.37 -0.40
C LEU A 121 -3.59 -11.68 -0.54
N ASP A 122 -4.05 -11.83 -1.79
CA ASP A 122 -5.46 -12.04 -2.15
C ASP A 122 -5.74 -13.52 -2.39
N SER A 123 -5.77 -14.29 -1.33
CA SER A 123 -5.93 -15.76 -1.38
C SER A 123 -7.24 -16.24 -2.05
N GLN A 124 -8.22 -15.36 -2.25
CA GLN A 124 -9.52 -15.67 -2.88
C GLN A 124 -9.73 -14.96 -4.22
N GLY A 125 -8.76 -14.21 -4.70
CA GLY A 125 -8.81 -13.53 -5.99
C GLY A 125 -9.80 -12.36 -6.09
N VAL A 126 -10.18 -11.76 -4.96
CA VAL A 126 -11.13 -10.62 -4.95
C VAL A 126 -10.50 -9.39 -5.57
N ILE A 127 -9.36 -8.98 -5.03
CA ILE A 127 -8.63 -7.82 -5.54
C ILE A 127 -8.15 -8.10 -6.96
N SER A 128 -7.64 -9.31 -7.19
CA SER A 128 -7.16 -9.75 -8.51
C SER A 128 -8.25 -9.68 -9.58
N ARG A 129 -9.48 -10.10 -9.28
CA ARG A 129 -10.61 -10.00 -10.23
C ARG A 129 -10.95 -8.57 -10.61
N HIS A 130 -10.94 -7.65 -9.65
CA HIS A 130 -11.22 -6.24 -9.92
C HIS A 130 -10.06 -5.54 -10.66
N LEU A 131 -8.85 -6.04 -10.51
CA LEU A 131 -7.68 -5.54 -11.22
C LEU A 131 -7.49 -6.17 -12.60
N GLN A 132 -8.14 -7.32 -12.90
CA GLN A 132 -7.96 -8.04 -14.16
C GLN A 132 -8.17 -7.17 -15.41
N PRO A 133 -9.22 -6.34 -15.54
CA PRO A 133 -9.38 -5.48 -16.71
C PRO A 133 -8.23 -4.48 -16.89
N LEU A 134 -7.65 -3.97 -15.78
CA LEU A 134 -6.48 -3.10 -15.85
C LEU A 134 -5.24 -3.87 -16.32
N LEU A 135 -5.06 -5.08 -15.84
CA LEU A 135 -3.95 -5.95 -16.23
C LEU A 135 -4.01 -6.35 -17.69
N ASP A 136 -5.20 -6.70 -18.18
CA ASP A 136 -5.40 -7.04 -19.59
C ASP A 136 -5.00 -5.86 -20.49
N ARG A 137 -5.29 -4.63 -20.06
CA ARG A 137 -4.83 -3.42 -20.78
C ARG A 137 -3.32 -3.22 -20.69
N ILE A 138 -2.73 -3.41 -19.51
CA ILE A 138 -1.27 -3.35 -19.35
C ILE A 138 -0.60 -4.36 -20.28
N HIS A 139 -1.13 -5.59 -20.36
CA HIS A 139 -0.62 -6.61 -21.28
C HIS A 139 -0.77 -6.19 -22.75
N GLN A 140 -1.90 -5.60 -23.13
CA GLN A 140 -2.10 -5.10 -24.51
C GLN A 140 -1.14 -3.94 -24.84
N MET A 141 -0.84 -3.07 -23.88
CA MET A 141 0.10 -1.95 -24.06
C MET A 141 1.56 -2.40 -24.22
N LEU A 142 1.93 -3.52 -23.60
CA LEU A 142 3.27 -4.10 -23.75
C LEU A 142 3.53 -4.66 -25.15
N GLY A 143 2.49 -5.02 -25.90
CA GLY A 143 2.63 -5.53 -27.28
C GLY A 143 3.60 -6.70 -27.36
N THR A 144 4.70 -6.55 -28.12
CA THR A 144 5.74 -7.59 -28.23
C THR A 144 6.48 -7.85 -26.92
N GLY A 145 6.50 -6.90 -25.99
CA GLY A 145 7.06 -7.06 -24.66
C GLY A 145 6.21 -7.93 -23.70
N GLU A 146 4.99 -8.32 -24.11
CA GLU A 146 4.12 -9.18 -23.27
C GLU A 146 4.78 -10.55 -22.98
N ALA A 147 5.44 -11.14 -23.95
CA ALA A 147 6.15 -12.40 -23.77
C ALA A 147 7.31 -12.28 -22.78
N GLU A 148 8.04 -11.18 -22.84
CA GLU A 148 9.14 -10.87 -21.91
C GLU A 148 8.62 -10.59 -20.50
N ALA A 149 7.54 -9.83 -20.37
CA ALA A 149 6.88 -9.57 -19.09
C ALA A 149 6.37 -10.86 -18.45
N LYS A 150 5.68 -11.74 -19.21
CA LYS A 150 5.25 -13.06 -18.75
C LYS A 150 6.43 -13.96 -18.37
N ALA A 151 7.53 -13.91 -19.12
CA ALA A 151 8.74 -14.66 -18.81
C ALA A 151 9.41 -14.16 -17.51
N LEU A 152 9.40 -12.84 -17.27
CA LEU A 152 9.89 -12.25 -16.03
C LEU A 152 9.03 -12.68 -14.83
N LEU A 153 7.71 -12.57 -14.93
CA LEU A 153 6.78 -12.98 -13.88
C LEU A 153 6.92 -14.46 -13.51
N LYS A 154 7.15 -15.33 -14.49
CA LYS A 154 7.43 -16.76 -14.24
C LYS A 154 8.72 -17.00 -13.45
N ARG A 155 9.65 -16.06 -13.46
CA ARG A 155 10.93 -16.12 -12.73
C ARG A 155 10.84 -15.56 -11.31
N VAL A 156 9.72 -14.92 -10.96
CA VAL A 156 9.45 -14.41 -9.62
C VAL A 156 8.49 -15.37 -8.93
N LYS A 157 9.00 -16.04 -7.90
CA LYS A 157 8.18 -16.92 -7.06
C LYS A 157 8.13 -16.37 -5.65
N ILE A 158 6.93 -16.11 -5.16
CA ILE A 158 6.69 -15.69 -3.79
C ILE A 158 6.29 -16.93 -3.00
N ILE A 159 7.05 -17.22 -1.95
CA ILE A 159 6.77 -18.34 -1.05
C ILE A 159 6.23 -17.74 0.25
N GLY A 160 4.92 -17.83 0.42
CA GLY A 160 4.27 -17.38 1.65
C GLY A 160 4.34 -18.43 2.77
N SER A 161 4.14 -17.99 4.00
CA SER A 161 3.87 -18.88 5.13
C SER A 161 2.45 -19.49 5.06
N ALA A 162 2.07 -20.30 6.05
CA ALA A 162 0.71 -20.86 6.14
C ALA A 162 -0.35 -19.76 6.01
N LYS A 163 -1.34 -19.99 5.12
CA LYS A 163 -2.42 -19.05 4.81
C LYS A 163 -3.73 -19.51 5.44
N ARG A 164 -4.51 -18.57 5.94
CA ARG A 164 -5.90 -18.79 6.33
C ARG A 164 -6.80 -18.10 5.31
N PRO A 165 -7.48 -18.85 4.44
CA PRO A 165 -8.31 -18.26 3.39
C PRO A 165 -9.49 -17.49 4.02
N VAL A 166 -9.73 -16.30 3.50
CA VAL A 166 -10.88 -15.46 3.87
C VAL A 166 -11.86 -15.48 2.71
N SER A 167 -13.15 -15.68 2.99
CA SER A 167 -14.18 -15.61 1.95
C SER A 167 -14.18 -14.22 1.28
N SER A 168 -14.13 -14.20 -0.05
CA SER A 168 -14.19 -12.97 -0.84
C SER A 168 -15.39 -12.09 -0.47
N ARG A 169 -16.53 -12.73 -0.21
CA ARG A 169 -17.78 -12.06 0.18
C ARG A 169 -17.62 -11.20 1.41
N PHE A 170 -16.91 -11.67 2.44
CA PHE A 170 -16.72 -10.90 3.68
C PHE A 170 -15.73 -9.75 3.49
N PHE A 171 -14.70 -9.94 2.69
CA PHE A 171 -13.77 -8.87 2.36
C PHE A 171 -14.46 -7.72 1.61
N GLU A 172 -15.25 -8.04 0.59
CA GLU A 172 -16.02 -7.07 -0.19
C GLU A 172 -17.05 -6.34 0.69
N LEU A 173 -17.82 -7.10 1.48
CA LEU A 173 -18.85 -6.55 2.38
C LEU A 173 -18.25 -5.57 3.39
N ILE A 174 -17.12 -5.94 4.02
CA ILE A 174 -16.46 -5.09 5.00
C ILE A 174 -15.85 -3.86 4.33
N GLY A 175 -15.23 -4.03 3.15
CA GLY A 175 -14.72 -2.92 2.36
C GLY A 175 -15.81 -1.92 1.97
N GLU A 176 -16.97 -2.40 1.54
CA GLU A 176 -18.13 -1.57 1.21
C GLU A 176 -18.67 -0.84 2.46
N ALA A 177 -18.79 -1.57 3.58
CA ALA A 177 -19.25 -0.98 4.85
C ALA A 177 -18.30 0.10 5.38
N LEU A 178 -16.98 -0.07 5.20
CA LEU A 178 -15.98 0.95 5.50
C LEU A 178 -16.16 2.19 4.63
N LEU A 179 -16.34 2.03 3.32
CA LEU A 179 -16.52 3.13 2.37
C LEU A 179 -17.83 3.89 2.62
N LYS A 180 -18.93 3.15 2.83
CA LYS A 180 -20.27 3.72 3.05
C LYS A 180 -20.55 4.11 4.50
N ARG A 181 -19.58 3.86 5.40
CA ARG A 181 -19.69 4.12 6.85
C ARG A 181 -20.95 3.49 7.43
N LYS A 182 -21.17 2.20 7.11
CA LYS A 182 -22.30 1.41 7.60
C LYS A 182 -21.87 0.47 8.73
N ARG A 183 -22.80 0.19 9.64
CA ARG A 183 -22.64 -0.82 10.69
C ARG A 183 -22.84 -2.20 10.08
N LEU A 184 -22.18 -3.20 10.65
CA LEU A 184 -22.34 -4.61 10.29
C LEU A 184 -22.93 -5.39 11.45
N HIS A 185 -23.85 -6.29 11.14
CA HIS A 185 -24.24 -7.40 12.00
C HIS A 185 -23.51 -8.66 11.54
N MET A 186 -22.89 -9.42 12.48
CA MET A 186 -22.14 -10.63 12.11
C MET A 186 -22.22 -11.72 13.17
N ARG A 187 -22.23 -12.99 12.73
CA ARG A 187 -21.94 -14.16 13.56
C ARG A 187 -20.44 -14.43 13.49
N TYR A 188 -19.82 -14.51 14.65
CA TYR A 188 -18.38 -14.55 14.78
C TYR A 188 -17.93 -15.67 15.72
N LEU A 189 -17.03 -16.55 15.24
CA LEU A 189 -16.40 -17.59 16.02
C LEU A 189 -15.25 -17.05 16.88
N THR A 190 -15.43 -17.02 18.18
CA THR A 190 -14.37 -16.69 19.14
C THR A 190 -13.49 -17.92 19.37
N ARG A 191 -12.44 -18.09 18.56
CA ARG A 191 -11.59 -19.30 18.53
C ARG A 191 -11.03 -19.69 19.90
N GLY A 192 -10.61 -18.73 20.71
CA GLY A 192 -10.07 -19.02 22.06
C GLY A 192 -11.05 -19.68 23.02
N ARG A 193 -12.38 -19.61 22.72
CA ARG A 193 -13.44 -20.22 23.52
C ARG A 193 -14.23 -21.29 22.77
N GLY A 194 -14.05 -21.36 21.43
CA GLY A 194 -14.89 -22.22 20.59
C GLY A 194 -16.34 -21.76 20.47
N GLU A 195 -16.68 -20.54 20.86
CA GLU A 195 -18.04 -20.02 20.93
C GLU A 195 -18.37 -19.14 19.74
N VAL A 196 -19.54 -19.36 19.14
CA VAL A 196 -20.10 -18.48 18.11
C VAL A 196 -21.06 -17.50 18.79
N GLY A 197 -20.92 -16.23 18.45
CA GLY A 197 -21.79 -15.19 18.99
C GLY A 197 -22.08 -14.09 17.99
N GLU A 198 -23.21 -13.43 18.18
CA GLU A 198 -23.61 -12.30 17.35
C GLU A 198 -22.95 -11.00 17.82
N ARG A 199 -22.57 -10.17 16.85
CA ARG A 199 -21.91 -8.89 17.10
C ARG A 199 -22.42 -7.83 16.13
N ASP A 200 -22.76 -6.68 16.69
CA ASP A 200 -22.92 -5.45 15.93
C ASP A 200 -21.64 -4.65 16.01
N VAL A 201 -21.06 -4.36 14.86
CA VAL A 201 -19.76 -3.69 14.79
C VAL A 201 -19.77 -2.51 13.82
N SER A 202 -19.01 -1.47 14.15
CA SER A 202 -18.73 -0.35 13.27
C SER A 202 -17.29 -0.47 12.77
N PRO A 203 -17.05 -0.91 11.52
CA PRO A 203 -15.71 -1.06 10.95
C PRO A 203 -14.95 0.26 10.92
N GLN A 204 -13.67 0.23 11.28
CA GLN A 204 -12.79 1.39 11.27
C GLN A 204 -11.68 1.28 10.22
N ARG A 205 -11.04 0.10 10.11
CA ARG A 205 -10.01 -0.19 9.09
C ARG A 205 -9.84 -1.69 8.88
N LEU A 206 -9.34 -2.06 7.70
CA LEU A 206 -8.83 -3.41 7.42
C LEU A 206 -7.35 -3.49 7.82
N VAL A 207 -6.94 -4.64 8.34
CA VAL A 207 -5.57 -4.93 8.75
C VAL A 207 -5.16 -6.27 8.13
N HIS A 208 -4.03 -6.30 7.42
CA HIS A 208 -3.43 -7.54 6.95
C HIS A 208 -2.27 -7.91 7.87
N TYR A 209 -2.28 -9.14 8.39
CA TYR A 209 -1.23 -9.64 9.26
C TYR A 209 -1.01 -11.15 9.07
N ARG A 210 0.23 -11.56 8.85
CA ARG A 210 0.64 -12.97 8.67
C ARG A 210 -0.29 -13.77 7.74
N ASN A 211 -0.49 -13.24 6.52
CA ASN A 211 -1.32 -13.84 5.46
C ASN A 211 -2.80 -14.04 5.82
N THR A 212 -3.34 -13.23 6.70
CA THR A 212 -4.77 -13.19 7.01
C THR A 212 -5.25 -11.75 7.19
N TRP A 213 -6.51 -11.53 6.87
CA TRP A 213 -7.16 -10.23 7.02
C TRP A 213 -7.95 -10.14 8.31
N TYR A 214 -7.90 -8.95 8.89
CA TYR A 214 -8.62 -8.56 10.08
C TYR A 214 -9.36 -7.25 9.83
N VAL A 215 -10.36 -6.98 10.65
CA VAL A 215 -11.02 -5.67 10.73
C VAL A 215 -10.93 -5.15 12.16
N ASP A 216 -10.42 -3.94 12.33
CA ASP A 216 -10.56 -3.19 13.57
C ASP A 216 -11.93 -2.51 13.54
N ALA A 217 -12.74 -2.77 14.55
CA ALA A 217 -14.10 -2.28 14.63
C ALA A 217 -14.50 -1.93 16.07
N TRP A 218 -15.35 -0.92 16.20
CA TRP A 218 -16.06 -0.69 17.45
C TRP A 218 -17.14 -1.75 17.61
N CYS A 219 -17.03 -2.55 18.67
CA CYS A 219 -18.03 -3.57 19.02
C CYS A 219 -19.10 -2.95 19.92
N HIS A 220 -20.34 -2.88 19.43
CA HIS A 220 -21.46 -2.29 20.20
C HIS A 220 -21.87 -3.13 21.40
N THR A 221 -21.68 -4.45 21.32
CA THR A 221 -21.96 -5.37 22.44
C THR A 221 -20.94 -5.26 23.58
N ARG A 222 -19.69 -4.91 23.25
CA ARG A 222 -18.58 -4.81 24.23
C ARG A 222 -18.18 -3.38 24.53
N GLU A 223 -18.73 -2.40 23.81
CA GLU A 223 -18.50 -0.96 23.94
C GLU A 223 -17.01 -0.58 23.89
N ARG A 224 -16.25 -1.24 23.01
CA ARG A 224 -14.83 -0.98 22.81
C ARG A 224 -14.35 -1.35 21.41
N LEU A 225 -13.16 -0.89 21.02
CA LEU A 225 -12.47 -1.36 19.85
C LEU A 225 -12.02 -2.81 20.02
N LEU A 226 -12.26 -3.61 19.00
CA LEU A 226 -11.83 -5.01 18.93
C LEU A 226 -11.33 -5.32 17.51
N ARG A 227 -10.44 -6.28 17.42
CA ARG A 227 -9.93 -6.83 16.17
C ARG A 227 -10.58 -8.16 15.88
N PHE A 228 -11.18 -8.29 14.71
CA PHE A 228 -11.88 -9.48 14.28
C PHE A 228 -11.19 -10.09 13.06
N ALA A 229 -10.84 -11.36 13.12
CA ALA A 229 -10.31 -12.10 11.98
C ALA A 229 -11.43 -12.37 10.96
N LEU A 230 -11.23 -12.01 9.70
CA LEU A 230 -12.25 -12.17 8.68
C LEU A 230 -12.59 -13.65 8.41
N ASP A 231 -11.61 -14.53 8.56
CA ASP A 231 -11.76 -15.98 8.40
C ASP A 231 -12.50 -16.67 9.57
N ALA A 232 -12.87 -15.92 10.60
CA ALA A 232 -13.69 -16.39 11.73
C ALA A 232 -15.14 -15.87 11.66
N ILE A 233 -15.50 -15.13 10.61
CA ILE A 233 -16.86 -14.68 10.36
C ILE A 233 -17.64 -15.81 9.67
N GLU A 234 -18.75 -16.23 10.24
CA GLU A 234 -19.63 -17.23 9.66
C GLU A 234 -20.67 -16.59 8.72
N THR A 235 -21.29 -15.52 9.21
CA THR A 235 -22.24 -14.69 8.43
C THR A 235 -22.04 -13.24 8.76
N ALA A 236 -22.28 -12.36 7.78
CA ALA A 236 -22.30 -10.91 7.99
C ALA A 236 -23.25 -10.24 7.01
N GLU A 237 -23.85 -9.14 7.46
CA GLU A 237 -24.68 -8.26 6.64
C GLU A 237 -24.49 -6.79 7.03
N ALA A 238 -24.69 -5.90 6.06
CA ALA A 238 -24.63 -4.48 6.32
C ALA A 238 -26.00 -3.97 6.81
N LEU A 239 -25.98 -3.23 7.92
CA LEU A 239 -27.16 -2.58 8.45
C LEU A 239 -27.35 -1.19 7.80
N GLU A 240 -28.59 -0.71 7.76
CA GLU A 240 -28.84 0.66 7.31
C GLU A 240 -28.37 1.74 8.30
N THR A 241 -28.00 1.34 9.50
CA THR A 241 -27.50 2.21 10.56
C THR A 241 -26.07 2.68 10.26
N LYS A 242 -25.80 3.97 10.47
CA LYS A 242 -24.45 4.53 10.35
C LYS A 242 -23.48 3.89 11.35
N ALA A 243 -22.26 3.68 10.90
CA ALA A 243 -21.17 3.25 11.76
C ALA A 243 -20.82 4.36 12.77
N LYS A 244 -20.46 3.94 13.99
CA LYS A 244 -19.83 4.83 14.96
C LYS A 244 -18.41 5.13 14.45
N GLU A 245 -18.08 6.40 14.28
CA GLU A 245 -16.75 6.83 13.89
C GLU A 245 -15.84 6.99 15.10
N ILE A 246 -14.65 6.42 14.99
CA ILE A 246 -13.55 6.60 15.94
C ILE A 246 -12.41 7.27 15.19
N PRO A 247 -11.83 8.36 15.72
CA PRO A 247 -10.66 8.98 15.08
C PRO A 247 -9.54 7.96 14.84
N LEU A 248 -8.95 7.93 13.65
CA LEU A 248 -7.92 6.95 13.31
C LEU A 248 -6.72 6.99 14.27
N LYS A 249 -6.36 8.17 14.79
CA LYS A 249 -5.32 8.30 15.82
C LYS A 249 -5.66 7.53 17.10
N GLN A 250 -6.94 7.52 17.50
CA GLN A 250 -7.39 6.75 18.65
C GLN A 250 -7.37 5.25 18.33
N VAL A 251 -7.83 4.84 17.13
CA VAL A 251 -7.74 3.45 16.68
C VAL A 251 -6.29 2.97 16.71
N GLN A 252 -5.35 3.77 16.22
CA GLN A 252 -3.93 3.46 16.24
C GLN A 252 -3.40 3.33 17.68
N ALA A 253 -3.72 4.29 18.55
CA ALA A 253 -3.27 4.27 19.94
C ALA A 253 -3.75 3.03 20.71
N GLU A 254 -5.00 2.58 20.47
CA GLU A 254 -5.57 1.43 21.15
C GLU A 254 -5.18 0.09 20.53
N MET A 255 -5.01 0.04 19.19
CA MET A 255 -4.88 -1.21 18.44
C MET A 255 -3.45 -1.53 18.00
N ASP A 256 -2.53 -0.55 17.94
CA ASP A 256 -1.16 -0.74 17.45
C ASP A 256 -0.09 -0.55 18.55
N GLY A 257 -0.51 -0.54 19.81
CA GLY A 257 0.36 -0.23 20.96
C GLY A 257 1.35 -1.33 21.36
N GLY A 258 1.37 -2.48 20.72
CA GLY A 258 2.23 -3.59 21.08
C GLY A 258 2.54 -4.54 19.93
N TYR A 259 3.50 -5.42 20.18
CA TYR A 259 3.94 -6.43 19.22
C TYR A 259 2.81 -7.39 18.85
N GLY A 260 2.66 -7.62 17.55
CA GLY A 260 1.75 -8.60 17.00
C GLY A 260 0.33 -8.10 16.75
N ILE A 261 -0.62 -9.05 16.59
CA ILE A 261 -2.00 -8.77 16.19
C ILE A 261 -2.94 -8.52 17.39
N TYR A 262 -2.54 -8.96 18.57
CA TYR A 262 -3.36 -8.78 19.77
C TYR A 262 -3.25 -7.35 20.31
N ALA A 263 -4.37 -6.75 20.60
CA ALA A 263 -4.49 -5.35 21.00
C ALA A 263 -5.39 -5.16 22.23
N GLY A 264 -5.28 -4.01 22.88
CA GLY A 264 -6.20 -3.59 23.94
C GLY A 264 -5.83 -4.03 25.36
N GLY A 265 -4.60 -4.49 25.58
CA GLY A 265 -4.01 -4.77 26.88
C GLY A 265 -3.16 -3.61 27.42
N LYS A 266 -2.70 -3.74 28.68
CA LYS A 266 -1.70 -2.83 29.24
C LYS A 266 -0.36 -3.04 28.53
N ARG A 267 0.20 -1.99 28.00
CA ARG A 267 1.51 -2.02 27.34
C ARG A 267 2.61 -2.36 28.35
N GLN A 268 3.42 -3.33 28.00
CA GLN A 268 4.60 -3.81 28.72
C GLN A 268 5.79 -3.86 27.77
N TRP A 269 7.00 -4.02 28.32
CA TRP A 269 8.21 -4.15 27.54
C TRP A 269 8.87 -5.49 27.79
N ALA A 270 9.24 -6.17 26.71
CA ALA A 270 10.01 -7.39 26.77
C ALA A 270 11.43 -7.13 26.29
N THR A 271 12.41 -7.59 27.06
CA THR A 271 13.83 -7.57 26.67
C THR A 271 14.25 -9.00 26.39
N LEU A 272 14.70 -9.22 25.15
CA LEU A 272 15.13 -10.51 24.61
C LEU A 272 16.61 -10.45 24.29
N ALA A 273 17.37 -11.48 24.63
CA ALA A 273 18.77 -11.62 24.25
C ALA A 273 18.90 -12.78 23.27
N PHE A 274 19.39 -12.51 22.07
CA PHE A 274 19.60 -13.48 21.00
C PHE A 274 21.06 -13.88 20.93
N GLU A 275 21.31 -15.19 20.90
CA GLU A 275 22.64 -15.77 20.74
C GLU A 275 23.26 -15.39 19.38
N PRO A 276 24.59 -15.42 19.22
CA PRO A 276 25.27 -14.89 18.03
C PRO A 276 24.75 -15.42 16.69
N GLN A 277 24.29 -16.66 16.65
CA GLN A 277 23.73 -17.24 15.43
C GLN A 277 22.42 -16.59 15.03
N ALA A 278 21.46 -16.46 15.94
CA ALA A 278 20.17 -15.80 15.66
C ALA A 278 20.34 -14.28 15.51
N ALA A 279 21.26 -13.68 16.24
CA ALA A 279 21.54 -12.25 16.22
C ALA A 279 21.85 -11.70 14.81
N GLN A 280 22.50 -12.51 13.94
CA GLN A 280 22.83 -12.12 12.56
C GLN A 280 21.56 -11.81 11.71
N TRP A 281 20.46 -12.45 12.01
CA TRP A 281 19.18 -12.26 11.32
C TRP A 281 18.31 -11.22 12.04
N VAL A 282 18.10 -11.42 13.35
CA VAL A 282 17.21 -10.58 14.15
C VAL A 282 17.67 -9.13 14.21
N SER A 283 18.97 -8.86 14.18
CA SER A 283 19.52 -7.49 14.15
C SER A 283 19.15 -6.69 12.89
N LYS A 284 18.65 -7.35 11.85
CA LYS A 284 18.19 -6.73 10.58
C LYS A 284 16.68 -6.68 10.47
N GLU A 285 15.97 -7.23 11.45
CA GLU A 285 14.52 -7.29 11.47
C GLU A 285 13.95 -6.10 12.27
N GLU A 286 12.86 -5.54 11.80
CA GLU A 286 12.05 -4.61 12.55
C GLU A 286 10.82 -5.35 13.11
N TRP A 287 10.84 -5.64 14.40
CA TRP A 287 9.74 -6.32 15.08
C TRP A 287 8.65 -5.33 15.52
N HIS A 288 9.06 -4.10 15.85
CA HIS A 288 8.15 -3.02 16.23
C HIS A 288 8.81 -1.66 15.96
N PRO A 289 8.06 -0.64 15.47
CA PRO A 289 8.64 0.69 15.20
C PRO A 289 9.33 1.36 16.38
N GLU A 290 8.89 1.04 17.60
CA GLU A 290 9.48 1.59 18.84
C GLU A 290 10.51 0.63 19.48
N GLN A 291 10.96 -0.39 18.76
CA GLN A 291 11.97 -1.30 19.31
C GLN A 291 13.27 -0.57 19.65
N GLN A 292 13.91 -1.04 20.71
CA GLN A 292 15.24 -0.61 21.11
C GLN A 292 16.17 -1.81 21.06
N SER A 293 17.40 -1.60 20.63
CA SER A 293 18.34 -2.69 20.50
C SER A 293 19.79 -2.27 20.76
N LYS A 294 20.60 -3.23 21.17
CA LYS A 294 22.05 -3.04 21.33
C LYS A 294 22.79 -4.37 21.20
N TRP A 295 24.03 -4.29 20.78
CA TRP A 295 24.94 -5.41 20.80
C TRP A 295 25.60 -5.51 22.19
N LEU A 296 25.63 -6.70 22.74
CA LEU A 296 26.35 -7.04 23.96
C LEU A 296 27.69 -7.73 23.61
N ALA A 297 28.44 -8.09 24.64
CA ALA A 297 29.68 -8.87 24.47
C ALA A 297 29.38 -10.22 23.77
N GLU A 298 30.43 -10.81 23.20
CA GLU A 298 30.37 -12.14 22.56
C GLU A 298 29.38 -12.28 21.41
N GLY A 299 28.93 -11.15 20.80
CA GLY A 299 28.03 -11.16 19.64
C GLY A 299 26.57 -11.41 19.98
N VAL A 300 26.17 -11.28 21.24
CA VAL A 300 24.77 -11.35 21.67
C VAL A 300 24.06 -10.06 21.30
N TYR A 301 22.83 -10.17 20.78
CA TYR A 301 21.99 -9.03 20.41
C TYR A 301 20.80 -8.91 21.35
N GLU A 302 20.70 -7.79 22.04
CA GLU A 302 19.59 -7.49 22.94
C GLU A 302 18.56 -6.64 22.20
N LEU A 303 17.31 -7.11 22.19
CA LEU A 303 16.15 -6.46 21.58
C LEU A 303 15.09 -6.21 22.65
N THR A 304 14.64 -4.96 22.78
CA THR A 304 13.56 -4.57 23.67
C THR A 304 12.37 -4.08 22.85
N ILE A 305 11.21 -4.72 23.01
CA ILE A 305 9.99 -4.43 22.25
C ILE A 305 8.79 -4.27 23.15
N PRO A 306 7.81 -3.39 22.81
CA PRO A 306 6.56 -3.29 23.55
C PRO A 306 5.62 -4.42 23.12
N TYR A 307 4.85 -4.95 24.08
CA TYR A 307 3.77 -5.89 23.83
C TYR A 307 2.59 -5.62 24.76
N THR A 308 1.40 -6.02 24.35
CA THR A 308 0.16 -5.85 25.12
C THR A 308 -0.41 -7.18 25.61
N GLU A 309 -0.10 -8.25 24.88
CA GLU A 309 -0.55 -9.61 25.18
C GLU A 309 0.58 -10.59 24.82
N GLU A 310 0.79 -11.59 25.65
CA GLU A 310 1.99 -12.44 25.58
C GLU A 310 1.94 -13.51 24.48
N THR A 311 0.76 -13.85 23.94
CA THR A 311 0.58 -14.99 23.04
C THR A 311 1.52 -14.92 21.84
N GLU A 312 1.60 -13.78 21.18
CA GLU A 312 2.35 -13.64 19.94
C GLU A 312 3.86 -13.58 20.15
N ILE A 313 4.28 -12.76 21.11
CA ILE A 313 5.70 -12.67 21.46
C ILE A 313 6.23 -14.01 21.97
N LEU A 314 5.42 -14.75 22.71
CA LEU A 314 5.77 -16.08 23.20
C LEU A 314 5.93 -17.09 22.06
N MET A 315 5.07 -17.05 21.03
CA MET A 315 5.19 -17.89 19.85
C MET A 315 6.50 -17.62 19.11
N ASP A 316 6.86 -16.34 18.93
CA ASP A 316 8.10 -15.99 18.23
C ASP A 316 9.37 -16.31 19.07
N ILE A 317 9.31 -16.14 20.38
CA ILE A 317 10.37 -16.61 21.27
C ILE A 317 10.57 -18.13 21.11
N LEU A 318 9.49 -18.90 21.17
CA LEU A 318 9.57 -20.35 21.02
C LEU A 318 10.08 -20.81 19.65
N ARG A 319 9.83 -20.04 18.59
CA ARG A 319 10.35 -20.29 17.24
C ARG A 319 11.88 -20.24 17.18
N HIS A 320 12.51 -19.42 18.00
CA HIS A 320 13.96 -19.31 18.10
C HIS A 320 14.59 -20.38 19.00
N GLY A 321 13.78 -21.13 19.74
CA GLY A 321 14.26 -22.24 20.57
C GLY A 321 15.29 -21.81 21.61
N ASP A 322 16.46 -22.45 21.58
CA ASP A 322 17.59 -22.19 22.46
C ASP A 322 18.43 -20.95 22.08
N GLN A 323 18.13 -20.35 20.93
CA GLN A 323 18.85 -19.18 20.41
C GLN A 323 18.33 -17.83 20.97
N VAL A 324 17.37 -17.86 21.88
CA VAL A 324 16.83 -16.65 22.51
C VAL A 324 16.57 -16.86 23.99
N ARG A 325 16.90 -15.85 24.77
CA ARG A 325 16.60 -15.81 26.21
C ARG A 325 15.81 -14.56 26.54
N VAL A 326 14.71 -14.72 27.29
CA VAL A 326 13.97 -13.60 27.85
C VAL A 326 14.73 -13.06 29.06
N VAL A 327 15.09 -11.78 29.01
CA VAL A 327 15.79 -11.07 30.10
C VAL A 327 14.78 -10.45 31.06
N ALA A 328 13.72 -9.84 30.51
CA ALA A 328 12.65 -9.22 31.26
C ALA A 328 11.34 -9.18 30.42
N PRO A 329 10.17 -9.13 31.05
CA PRO A 329 9.91 -9.19 32.49
C PRO A 329 9.86 -10.64 33.02
N GLU A 330 9.96 -10.81 34.31
CA GLU A 330 9.93 -12.12 34.97
C GLU A 330 8.66 -12.94 34.66
N ALA A 331 7.52 -12.28 34.49
CA ALA A 331 6.27 -12.94 34.09
C ALA A 331 6.42 -13.66 32.75
N LEU A 332 7.03 -13.01 31.75
CA LEU A 332 7.27 -13.59 30.43
C LEU A 332 8.30 -14.71 30.49
N VAL A 333 9.34 -14.58 31.31
CA VAL A 333 10.33 -15.67 31.59
C VAL A 333 9.60 -16.92 32.11
N LYS A 334 8.71 -16.76 33.07
CA LYS A 334 7.92 -17.88 33.63
C LYS A 334 6.98 -18.49 32.58
N ALA A 335 6.31 -17.67 31.76
CA ALA A 335 5.43 -18.13 30.70
C ALA A 335 6.19 -18.97 29.66
N VAL A 336 7.34 -18.49 29.17
CA VAL A 336 8.20 -19.21 28.23
C VAL A 336 8.68 -20.54 28.84
N ARG A 337 9.22 -20.49 30.06
CA ARG A 337 9.69 -21.70 30.76
C ARG A 337 8.58 -22.75 30.92
N SER A 338 7.39 -22.35 31.32
CA SER A 338 6.22 -23.24 31.44
C SER A 338 5.88 -23.91 30.12
N ARG A 339 5.88 -23.16 29.01
CA ARG A 339 5.62 -23.69 27.67
C ARG A 339 6.69 -24.66 27.19
N LEU A 340 7.96 -24.36 27.44
CA LEU A 340 9.07 -25.24 27.08
C LEU A 340 9.01 -26.58 27.85
N ILE A 341 8.72 -26.54 29.16
CA ILE A 341 8.56 -27.76 29.97
C ILE A 341 7.36 -28.57 29.44
N ALA A 342 6.21 -27.93 29.20
CA ALA A 342 5.04 -28.61 28.67
C ALA A 342 5.28 -29.17 27.25
N ALA A 343 6.07 -28.52 26.42
CA ALA A 343 6.47 -29.01 25.12
C ALA A 343 7.39 -30.25 25.27
N ALA A 344 8.45 -30.14 26.07
CA ALA A 344 9.41 -31.23 26.28
C ALA A 344 8.73 -32.49 26.84
N SER A 345 7.70 -32.34 27.68
CA SER A 345 6.97 -33.49 28.27
C SER A 345 6.13 -34.28 27.26
N ARG A 346 6.03 -33.82 26.02
CA ARG A 346 5.30 -34.53 24.94
C ARG A 346 6.18 -35.40 24.08
N TYR A 347 7.49 -35.29 24.25
CA TYR A 347 8.51 -36.10 23.58
C TYR A 347 9.24 -36.99 24.57
#